data_757beec846d4be1b297c2d78c43568c4
#
_entry.id   757beec846d4be1b297c2d78c43568c4
#
_cell.length_a   1.000
_cell.length_b   1.000
_cell.length_c   1.000
_cell.angle_alpha   90.00
_cell.angle_beta   90.00
_cell.angle_gamma   90.00
#
_symmetry.space_group_name_H-M   'P 1'
#
loop_
_entity.id
_entity.type
_entity.pdbx_description
1 polymer ?
#
loop_
_entity_poly.entity_id
_entity_poly.type
_entity_poly.pdbx_seq_one_letter_code
_entity_poly.pdbx_strand_id
1 'polypeptide(L)'
;MRTSNGKPAGPRIKKPVQKRSIETRNNIINTAKDLFSELGFDATTTNLIARRSGLSIGSVYAHFTNKLEIFHTILEDFSKDVFDYLKESIQKIIEDRNNLNEAIDLLVHGLFNAHKLNGHLNAEMDKFILMDSKAGKIRAEWEAKTNREILNLINHFSNDISIKDKHAAVTVIHRSIHEVFQYLYKNRHDVDEKAVLKEFVTMLQKYVS
;
A
#
# COMPACT_ATOMS: atom_id res chain seq x y z
N MET A 1 13.12 -64.19 -20.22
CA MET A 1 12.64 -63.24 -19.21
C MET A 1 13.68 -62.11 -19.06
N ARG A 2 13.41 -60.93 -19.61
CA ARG A 2 14.25 -59.75 -19.44
C ARG A 2 13.42 -58.71 -18.70
N THR A 3 13.75 -58.45 -17.45
CA THR A 3 13.15 -57.43 -16.58
C THR A 3 13.79 -56.07 -16.92
N SER A 4 13.00 -55.17 -17.49
CA SER A 4 13.40 -53.77 -17.72
C SER A 4 13.20 -52.97 -16.45
N ASN A 5 14.31 -52.61 -15.77
CA ASN A 5 14.33 -51.66 -14.69
C ASN A 5 14.16 -50.24 -15.26
N GLY A 6 12.93 -49.69 -15.22
CA GLY A 6 12.69 -48.29 -15.46
C GLY A 6 13.10 -47.46 -14.26
N LYS A 7 14.16 -46.64 -14.38
CA LYS A 7 14.51 -45.63 -13.39
C LYS A 7 13.38 -44.59 -13.32
N PRO A 8 12.91 -44.17 -12.14
CA PRO A 8 11.95 -43.07 -12.02
C PRO A 8 12.62 -41.76 -12.44
N ALA A 9 11.94 -41.04 -13.34
CA ALA A 9 12.35 -39.69 -13.73
C ALA A 9 12.30 -38.78 -12.51
N GLY A 10 13.43 -38.25 -12.10
CA GLY A 10 13.53 -37.27 -11.01
C GLY A 10 12.75 -35.98 -11.32
N PRO A 11 12.35 -35.21 -10.30
CA PRO A 11 11.52 -34.04 -10.46
C PRO A 11 12.21 -33.01 -11.37
N ARG A 12 11.54 -32.63 -12.47
CA ARG A 12 11.97 -31.54 -13.35
C ARG A 12 12.06 -30.25 -12.55
N ILE A 13 13.26 -29.75 -12.31
CA ILE A 13 13.52 -28.49 -11.63
C ILE A 13 13.06 -27.32 -12.54
N LYS A 14 11.80 -26.87 -12.37
CA LYS A 14 11.27 -25.65 -13.03
C LYS A 14 11.73 -24.35 -12.36
N LYS A 15 12.57 -24.41 -11.34
CA LYS A 15 12.91 -23.28 -10.45
C LYS A 15 13.72 -22.11 -11.05
N PRO A 16 14.71 -22.27 -11.95
CA PRO A 16 15.54 -21.14 -12.39
C PRO A 16 14.82 -20.15 -13.32
N VAL A 17 13.99 -20.64 -14.25
CA VAL A 17 13.28 -19.77 -15.24
C VAL A 17 12.21 -18.95 -14.55
N GLN A 18 11.45 -19.53 -13.63
CA GLN A 18 10.40 -18.84 -12.89
C GLN A 18 10.98 -17.78 -11.95
N LYS A 19 12.08 -18.06 -11.26
CA LYS A 19 12.77 -17.10 -10.38
C LYS A 19 13.27 -15.88 -11.16
N ARG A 20 13.95 -16.09 -12.28
CA ARG A 20 14.44 -15.01 -13.15
C ARG A 20 13.29 -14.16 -13.71
N SER A 21 12.17 -14.78 -14.06
CA SER A 21 10.99 -14.07 -14.54
C SER A 21 10.39 -13.16 -13.46
N ILE A 22 10.29 -13.63 -12.20
CA ILE A 22 9.84 -12.84 -11.07
C ILE A 22 10.80 -11.69 -10.80
N GLU A 23 12.10 -11.92 -10.78
CA GLU A 23 13.13 -10.89 -10.59
C GLU A 23 13.04 -9.81 -11.67
N THR A 24 12.86 -10.20 -12.93
CA THR A 24 12.68 -9.27 -14.06
C THR A 24 11.42 -8.44 -13.89
N ARG A 25 10.29 -9.07 -13.53
CA ARG A 25 9.03 -8.36 -13.28
C ARG A 25 9.16 -7.34 -12.14
N ASN A 26 9.79 -7.71 -11.05
CA ASN A 26 10.01 -6.84 -9.90
C ASN A 26 10.95 -5.67 -10.25
N ASN A 27 11.98 -5.90 -11.05
CA ASN A 27 12.86 -4.84 -11.55
C ASN A 27 12.08 -3.81 -12.39
N ILE A 28 11.17 -4.25 -13.27
CA ILE A 28 10.31 -3.37 -14.06
C ILE A 28 9.41 -2.54 -13.13
N ILE A 29 8.76 -3.17 -12.14
CA ILE A 29 7.87 -2.51 -11.18
C ILE A 29 8.63 -1.45 -10.38
N ASN A 30 9.78 -1.80 -9.79
CA ASN A 30 10.57 -0.88 -8.98
C ASN A 30 11.07 0.31 -9.80
N THR A 31 11.61 0.06 -11.00
CA THR A 31 12.04 1.11 -11.92
C THR A 31 10.87 2.03 -12.32
N ALA A 32 9.68 1.47 -12.54
CA ALA A 32 8.50 2.27 -12.86
C ALA A 32 8.02 3.09 -11.64
N LYS A 33 8.07 2.55 -10.42
CA LYS A 33 7.79 3.30 -9.18
C LYS A 33 8.68 4.55 -9.08
N ASP A 34 9.99 4.38 -9.28
CA ASP A 34 10.95 5.49 -9.24
C ASP A 34 10.62 6.54 -10.29
N LEU A 35 10.40 6.11 -11.54
CA LEU A 35 10.08 7.02 -12.65
C LEU A 35 8.74 7.74 -12.47
N PHE A 36 7.71 7.07 -11.97
CA PHE A 36 6.44 7.73 -11.66
C PHE A 36 6.57 8.74 -10.52
N SER A 37 7.41 8.45 -9.54
CA SER A 37 7.72 9.38 -8.45
C SER A 37 8.54 10.59 -8.92
N GLU A 38 9.51 10.39 -9.83
CA GLU A 38 10.41 11.44 -10.31
C GLU A 38 9.75 12.34 -11.37
N LEU A 39 9.03 11.74 -12.32
CA LEU A 39 8.57 12.40 -13.55
C LEU A 39 7.05 12.49 -13.67
N GLY A 40 6.32 11.76 -12.83
CA GLY A 40 4.89 11.56 -12.98
C GLY A 40 4.53 10.47 -14.00
N PHE A 41 3.26 10.08 -13.98
CA PHE A 41 2.74 9.04 -14.88
C PHE A 41 2.85 9.45 -16.36
N ASP A 42 2.47 10.67 -16.72
CA ASP A 42 2.36 11.10 -18.12
C ASP A 42 3.72 11.13 -18.84
N ALA A 43 4.75 11.66 -18.19
CA ALA A 43 6.09 11.76 -18.77
C ALA A 43 6.85 10.42 -18.79
N THR A 44 6.42 9.43 -18.02
CA THR A 44 7.03 8.09 -17.99
C THR A 44 6.54 7.26 -19.18
N THR A 45 7.45 6.59 -19.88
CA THR A 45 7.15 5.70 -21.01
C THR A 45 7.71 4.31 -20.77
N THR A 46 7.14 3.27 -21.42
CA THR A 46 7.67 1.89 -21.38
C THR A 46 9.11 1.80 -21.91
N ASN A 47 9.47 2.62 -22.90
CA ASN A 47 10.84 2.73 -23.39
C ASN A 47 11.80 3.28 -22.33
N LEU A 48 11.35 4.30 -21.56
CA LEU A 48 12.15 4.85 -20.47
C LEU A 48 12.33 3.84 -19.35
N ILE A 49 11.26 3.10 -18.99
CA ILE A 49 11.32 2.00 -18.02
C ILE A 49 12.29 0.93 -18.48
N ALA A 50 12.22 0.46 -19.74
CA ALA A 50 13.13 -0.53 -20.30
C ALA A 50 14.59 -0.07 -20.19
N ARG A 51 14.88 1.16 -20.64
CA ARG A 51 16.22 1.74 -20.59
C ARG A 51 16.76 1.86 -19.17
N ARG A 52 15.96 2.37 -18.23
CA ARG A 52 16.36 2.59 -16.83
C ARG A 52 16.56 1.26 -16.07
N SER A 53 15.75 0.22 -16.39
CA SER A 53 15.86 -1.11 -15.80
C SER A 53 16.97 -1.98 -16.41
N GLY A 54 17.63 -1.52 -17.46
CA GLY A 54 18.66 -2.30 -18.20
C GLY A 54 18.08 -3.46 -19.00
N LEU A 55 16.78 -3.40 -19.35
CA LEU A 55 16.07 -4.44 -20.09
C LEU A 55 15.78 -4.03 -21.54
N SER A 56 15.58 -5.00 -22.43
CA SER A 56 15.02 -4.72 -23.74
C SER A 56 13.54 -4.34 -23.63
N ILE A 57 13.04 -3.53 -24.55
CA ILE A 57 11.62 -3.19 -24.62
C ILE A 57 10.74 -4.44 -24.79
N GLY A 58 11.23 -5.45 -25.53
CA GLY A 58 10.57 -6.75 -25.66
C GLY A 58 10.44 -7.49 -24.32
N SER A 59 11.44 -7.35 -23.43
CA SER A 59 11.36 -7.93 -22.08
C SER A 59 10.30 -7.26 -21.24
N VAL A 60 10.10 -5.93 -21.35
CA VAL A 60 9.01 -5.22 -20.66
C VAL A 60 7.66 -5.70 -21.18
N TYR A 61 7.46 -5.78 -22.49
CA TYR A 61 6.20 -6.24 -23.08
C TYR A 61 5.91 -7.73 -22.86
N ALA A 62 6.92 -8.54 -22.55
CA ALA A 62 6.71 -9.94 -22.12
C ALA A 62 6.05 -10.04 -20.73
N HIS A 63 6.11 -9.00 -19.91
CA HIS A 63 5.55 -8.96 -18.56
C HIS A 63 4.34 -8.06 -18.40
N PHE A 64 4.23 -7.01 -19.19
CA PHE A 64 3.17 -6.00 -19.10
C PHE A 64 2.75 -5.54 -20.50
N THR A 65 1.46 -5.48 -20.76
CA THR A 65 0.91 -5.07 -22.06
C THR A 65 1.11 -3.58 -22.35
N ASN A 66 1.14 -2.76 -21.32
CA ASN A 66 1.30 -1.31 -21.42
C ASN A 66 1.71 -0.68 -20.08
N LYS A 67 2.01 0.62 -20.09
CA LYS A 67 2.36 1.41 -18.91
C LYS A 67 1.25 1.43 -17.84
N LEU A 68 0.01 1.42 -18.27
CA LEU A 68 -1.14 1.46 -17.37
C LEU A 68 -1.26 0.18 -16.53
N GLU A 69 -0.97 -0.99 -17.12
CA GLU A 69 -0.94 -2.26 -16.39
C GLU A 69 0.16 -2.28 -15.32
N ILE A 70 1.32 -1.69 -15.61
CA ILE A 70 2.39 -1.53 -14.61
C ILE A 70 1.89 -0.66 -13.47
N PHE A 71 1.23 0.45 -13.77
CA PHE A 71 0.69 1.37 -12.76
C PHE A 71 -0.38 0.71 -11.89
N HIS A 72 -1.33 -0.03 -12.47
CA HIS A 72 -2.33 -0.79 -11.72
C HIS A 72 -1.68 -1.81 -10.77
N THR A 73 -0.64 -2.50 -11.25
CA THR A 73 0.12 -3.44 -10.41
C THR A 73 0.77 -2.72 -9.23
N ILE A 74 1.40 -1.57 -9.48
CA ILE A 74 2.03 -0.76 -8.43
C ILE A 74 0.99 -0.30 -7.40
N LEU A 75 -0.18 0.17 -7.86
CA LEU A 75 -1.28 0.59 -6.98
C LEU A 75 -1.78 -0.55 -6.10
N GLU A 76 -1.91 -1.76 -6.68
CA GLU A 76 -2.37 -2.94 -5.97
C GLU A 76 -1.34 -3.41 -4.94
N ASP A 77 -0.05 -3.51 -5.33
CA ASP A 77 1.05 -3.89 -4.43
C ASP A 77 1.17 -2.88 -3.28
N PHE A 78 1.13 -1.58 -3.58
CA PHE A 78 1.20 -0.53 -2.57
C PHE A 78 0.02 -0.58 -1.59
N SER A 79 -1.20 -0.71 -2.11
CA SER A 79 -2.39 -0.80 -1.26
C SER A 79 -2.36 -2.03 -0.36
N LYS A 80 -1.83 -3.15 -0.88
CA LYS A 80 -1.61 -4.37 -0.11
C LYS A 80 -0.59 -4.16 1.01
N ASP A 81 0.55 -3.55 0.71
CA ASP A 81 1.62 -3.31 1.69
C ASP A 81 1.12 -2.44 2.85
N VAL A 82 0.37 -1.37 2.55
CA VAL A 82 -0.26 -0.50 3.57
C VAL A 82 -1.28 -1.27 4.41
N PHE A 83 -2.10 -2.10 3.76
CA PHE A 83 -3.10 -2.92 4.45
C PHE A 83 -2.44 -3.97 5.37
N ASP A 84 -1.43 -4.67 4.88
CA ASP A 84 -0.71 -5.68 5.66
C ASP A 84 -0.04 -5.03 6.88
N TYR A 85 0.61 -3.87 6.70
CA TYR A 85 1.17 -3.09 7.80
C TYR A 85 0.11 -2.70 8.86
N LEU A 86 -1.04 -2.18 8.42
CA LEU A 86 -2.14 -1.83 9.33
C LEU A 86 -2.62 -3.04 10.11
N LYS A 87 -2.85 -4.17 9.44
CA LYS A 87 -3.34 -5.40 10.04
C LYS A 87 -2.37 -5.95 11.08
N GLU A 88 -1.08 -6.02 10.74
CA GLU A 88 -0.03 -6.45 11.67
C GLU A 88 0.08 -5.51 12.89
N SER A 89 -0.01 -4.20 12.66
CA SER A 89 0.01 -3.20 13.73
C SER A 89 -1.18 -3.35 14.67
N ILE A 90 -2.39 -3.56 14.15
CA ILE A 90 -3.61 -3.80 14.94
C ILE A 90 -3.46 -5.08 15.76
N GLN A 91 -2.99 -6.17 15.14
CA GLN A 91 -2.78 -7.43 15.85
C GLN A 91 -1.82 -7.26 17.01
N LYS A 92 -0.69 -6.58 16.80
CA LYS A 92 0.31 -6.32 17.85
C LYS A 92 -0.26 -5.45 18.99
N ILE A 93 -1.03 -4.41 18.66
CA ILE A 93 -1.70 -3.57 19.67
C ILE A 93 -2.60 -4.40 20.58
N ILE A 94 -3.36 -5.33 20.02
CA ILE A 94 -4.26 -6.22 20.75
C ILE A 94 -3.46 -7.20 21.63
N GLU A 95 -2.39 -7.80 21.09
CA GLU A 95 -1.51 -8.76 21.80
C GLU A 95 -0.77 -8.08 22.96
N ASP A 96 -0.23 -6.88 22.75
CA ASP A 96 0.51 -6.10 23.76
C ASP A 96 -0.43 -5.46 24.80
N ARG A 97 -1.75 -5.60 24.65
CA ARG A 97 -2.78 -5.03 25.52
C ARG A 97 -2.66 -3.52 25.72
N ASN A 98 -2.28 -2.81 24.66
CA ASN A 98 -2.26 -1.35 24.68
C ASN A 98 -3.65 -0.79 24.98
N ASN A 99 -3.71 0.35 25.66
CA ASN A 99 -4.97 1.08 25.81
C ASN A 99 -5.33 1.83 24.52
N LEU A 100 -6.57 2.32 24.43
CA LEU A 100 -7.09 2.99 23.24
C LEU A 100 -6.24 4.20 22.80
N ASN A 101 -5.75 5.01 23.74
CA ASN A 101 -4.96 6.21 23.44
C ASN A 101 -3.58 5.83 22.87
N GLU A 102 -2.93 4.83 23.44
CA GLU A 102 -1.66 4.28 22.92
C GLU A 102 -1.86 3.68 21.54
N ALA A 103 -2.95 2.94 21.32
CA ALA A 103 -3.30 2.35 20.04
C ALA A 103 -3.42 3.41 18.93
N ILE A 104 -4.12 4.50 19.20
CA ILE A 104 -4.29 5.61 18.24
C ILE A 104 -2.94 6.26 17.93
N ASP A 105 -2.14 6.55 18.96
CA ASP A 105 -0.82 7.18 18.79
C ASP A 105 0.11 6.32 17.92
N LEU A 106 0.24 5.04 18.25
CA LEU A 106 1.07 4.07 17.51
C LEU A 106 0.64 3.94 16.04
N LEU A 107 -0.67 3.82 15.79
CA LEU A 107 -1.19 3.67 14.43
C LEU A 107 -1.00 4.92 13.59
N VAL A 108 -1.33 6.10 14.13
CA VAL A 108 -1.19 7.36 13.37
C VAL A 108 0.26 7.62 13.01
N HIS A 109 1.18 7.52 13.96
CA HIS A 109 2.61 7.76 13.71
C HIS A 109 3.22 6.68 12.79
N GLY A 110 2.88 5.42 12.99
CA GLY A 110 3.37 4.33 12.16
C GLY A 110 2.89 4.42 10.71
N LEU A 111 1.60 4.65 10.49
CA LEU A 111 1.02 4.83 9.16
C LEU A 111 1.55 6.10 8.47
N PHE A 112 1.76 7.19 9.23
CA PHE A 112 2.33 8.40 8.67
C PHE A 112 3.77 8.19 8.19
N ASN A 113 4.60 7.50 8.97
CA ASN A 113 5.97 7.17 8.56
C ASN A 113 5.99 6.31 7.29
N ALA A 114 5.10 5.32 7.18
CA ALA A 114 4.94 4.53 5.96
C ALA A 114 4.49 5.38 4.76
N HIS A 115 3.57 6.34 5.00
CA HIS A 115 3.10 7.28 3.97
C HIS A 115 4.22 8.19 3.44
N LYS A 116 5.09 8.70 4.32
CA LYS A 116 6.22 9.58 3.93
C LYS A 116 7.19 8.91 2.97
N LEU A 117 7.46 7.62 3.13
CA LEU A 117 8.39 6.88 2.27
C LEU A 117 7.94 6.85 0.79
N ASN A 118 6.65 6.99 0.54
CA ASN A 118 6.06 6.87 -0.80
C ASN A 118 5.28 8.13 -1.23
N GLY A 119 5.50 9.27 -0.61
CA GLY A 119 4.63 10.44 -0.74
C GLY A 119 4.45 10.98 -2.16
N HIS A 120 5.52 11.03 -3.00
CA HIS A 120 5.38 11.44 -4.40
C HIS A 120 4.52 10.45 -5.19
N LEU A 121 4.74 9.16 -5.00
CA LEU A 121 3.96 8.11 -5.65
C LEU A 121 2.49 8.16 -5.21
N ASN A 122 2.23 8.43 -3.93
CA ASN A 122 0.87 8.60 -3.40
C ASN A 122 0.13 9.75 -4.10
N ALA A 123 0.77 10.90 -4.29
CA ALA A 123 0.17 12.03 -4.97
C ALA A 123 -0.16 11.73 -6.45
N GLU A 124 0.69 10.99 -7.15
CA GLU A 124 0.41 10.53 -8.52
C GLU A 124 -0.73 9.49 -8.55
N MET A 125 -0.77 8.57 -7.59
CA MET A 125 -1.84 7.59 -7.47
C MET A 125 -3.20 8.27 -7.23
N ASP A 126 -3.30 9.26 -6.35
CA ASP A 126 -4.54 9.96 -6.05
C ASP A 126 -5.10 10.70 -7.26
N LYS A 127 -4.24 11.35 -8.05
CA LYS A 127 -4.67 11.95 -9.33
C LYS A 127 -5.25 10.90 -10.28
N PHE A 128 -4.55 9.77 -10.39
CA PHE A 128 -4.90 8.75 -11.37
C PHE A 128 -6.17 7.98 -11.00
N ILE A 129 -6.41 7.74 -9.72
CA ILE A 129 -7.63 7.09 -9.20
C ILE A 129 -8.90 7.83 -9.62
N LEU A 130 -8.83 9.16 -9.74
CA LEU A 130 -9.97 9.97 -10.19
C LEU A 130 -10.21 9.88 -11.69
N MET A 131 -9.22 9.50 -12.50
CA MET A 131 -9.27 9.50 -13.95
C MET A 131 -9.42 8.11 -14.56
N ASP A 132 -9.02 7.05 -13.85
CA ASP A 132 -9.03 5.67 -14.33
C ASP A 132 -9.98 4.79 -13.51
N SER A 133 -10.97 4.21 -14.17
CA SER A 133 -12.03 3.42 -13.50
C SER A 133 -11.50 2.14 -12.84
N LYS A 134 -10.42 1.53 -13.38
CA LYS A 134 -9.82 0.34 -12.79
C LYS A 134 -9.01 0.70 -11.54
N ALA A 135 -8.26 1.79 -11.58
CA ALA A 135 -7.57 2.31 -10.41
C ALA A 135 -8.56 2.67 -9.29
N GLY A 136 -9.70 3.30 -9.64
CA GLY A 136 -10.78 3.59 -8.69
C GLY A 136 -11.36 2.33 -8.03
N LYS A 137 -11.55 1.23 -8.80
CA LYS A 137 -12.01 -0.05 -8.25
C LYS A 137 -10.99 -0.68 -7.32
N ILE A 138 -9.71 -0.74 -7.72
CA ILE A 138 -8.62 -1.24 -6.87
C ILE A 138 -8.62 -0.48 -5.53
N ARG A 139 -8.67 0.86 -5.58
CA ARG A 139 -8.72 1.70 -4.38
C ARG A 139 -9.93 1.35 -3.50
N ALA A 140 -11.13 1.30 -4.07
CA ALA A 140 -12.35 1.02 -3.33
C ALA A 140 -12.32 -0.37 -2.64
N GLU A 141 -11.77 -1.38 -3.29
CA GLU A 141 -11.60 -2.72 -2.72
C GLU A 141 -10.67 -2.72 -1.50
N TRP A 142 -9.53 -2.02 -1.59
CA TRP A 142 -8.59 -1.92 -0.47
C TRP A 142 -9.11 -1.02 0.66
N GLU A 143 -9.81 0.07 0.34
CA GLU A 143 -10.50 0.89 1.34
C GLU A 143 -11.54 0.09 2.12
N ALA A 144 -12.32 -0.76 1.45
CA ALA A 144 -13.29 -1.61 2.12
C ALA A 144 -12.64 -2.62 3.09
N LYS A 145 -11.47 -3.18 2.71
CA LYS A 145 -10.67 -4.06 3.59
C LYS A 145 -10.12 -3.28 4.79
N THR A 146 -9.52 -2.12 4.55
CA THR A 146 -8.97 -1.22 5.58
C THR A 146 -10.05 -0.79 6.58
N ASN A 147 -11.21 -0.36 6.08
CA ASN A 147 -12.34 0.04 6.93
C ASN A 147 -12.82 -1.11 7.82
N ARG A 148 -12.77 -2.35 7.34
CA ARG A 148 -13.11 -3.53 8.14
C ARG A 148 -12.12 -3.74 9.30
N GLU A 149 -10.82 -3.59 9.05
CA GLU A 149 -9.82 -3.72 10.12
C GLU A 149 -9.92 -2.59 11.16
N ILE A 150 -10.18 -1.35 10.71
CA ILE A 150 -10.45 -0.22 11.64
C ILE A 150 -11.70 -0.51 12.47
N LEU A 151 -12.76 -1.05 11.85
CA LEU A 151 -13.98 -1.43 12.57
C LEU A 151 -13.71 -2.53 13.60
N ASN A 152 -12.88 -3.51 13.28
CA ASN A 152 -12.45 -4.58 14.21
C ASN A 152 -11.74 -3.98 15.43
N LEU A 153 -10.83 -3.02 15.22
CA LEU A 153 -10.15 -2.32 16.29
C LEU A 153 -11.13 -1.52 17.18
N ILE A 154 -12.05 -0.77 16.56
CA ILE A 154 -13.11 -0.04 17.27
C ILE A 154 -13.99 -0.99 18.10
N ASN A 155 -14.29 -2.19 17.58
CA ASN A 155 -15.06 -3.18 18.32
C ASN A 155 -14.26 -3.81 19.48
N HIS A 156 -12.95 -3.97 19.33
CA HIS A 156 -12.08 -4.44 20.41
C HIS A 156 -12.13 -3.50 21.62
N PHE A 157 -12.11 -2.18 21.38
CA PHE A 157 -12.18 -1.16 22.42
C PHE A 157 -13.61 -0.68 22.73
N SER A 158 -14.63 -1.48 22.44
CA SER A 158 -16.05 -1.05 22.55
C SER A 158 -16.48 -0.58 23.93
N ASN A 159 -15.79 -0.98 25.01
CA ASN A 159 -16.06 -0.55 26.37
C ASN A 159 -15.44 0.83 26.71
N ASP A 160 -14.48 1.27 25.90
CA ASP A 160 -13.69 2.49 26.13
C ASP A 160 -14.08 3.63 25.17
N ILE A 161 -15.07 3.39 24.30
CA ILE A 161 -15.47 4.35 23.26
C ILE A 161 -16.95 4.73 23.35
N SER A 162 -17.24 6.01 23.02
CA SER A 162 -18.60 6.57 23.05
C SER A 162 -19.26 6.71 21.67
N ILE A 163 -18.64 6.15 20.61
CA ILE A 163 -19.11 6.24 19.23
C ILE A 163 -20.48 5.54 19.08
N LYS A 164 -21.49 6.29 18.60
CA LYS A 164 -22.84 5.76 18.34
C LYS A 164 -22.94 4.99 17.02
N ASP A 165 -22.42 5.57 15.94
CA ASP A 165 -22.37 4.95 14.60
C ASP A 165 -20.93 4.62 14.24
N LYS A 166 -20.55 3.38 14.53
CA LYS A 166 -19.19 2.89 14.28
C LYS A 166 -18.82 2.86 12.78
N HIS A 167 -19.79 2.62 11.89
CA HIS A 167 -19.52 2.61 10.45
C HIS A 167 -19.25 4.01 9.90
N ALA A 168 -20.05 4.99 10.32
CA ALA A 168 -19.81 6.39 9.99
C ALA A 168 -18.45 6.86 10.56
N ALA A 169 -18.15 6.49 11.82
CA ALA A 169 -16.89 6.83 12.46
C ALA A 169 -15.66 6.26 11.72
N VAL A 170 -15.70 5.01 11.30
CA VAL A 170 -14.64 4.41 10.47
C VAL A 170 -14.38 5.25 9.21
N THR A 171 -15.44 5.67 8.52
CA THR A 171 -15.31 6.51 7.32
C THR A 171 -14.66 7.85 7.65
N VAL A 172 -15.11 8.52 8.72
CA VAL A 172 -14.55 9.81 9.15
C VAL A 172 -13.08 9.66 9.54
N ILE A 173 -12.74 8.67 10.36
CA ILE A 173 -11.37 8.42 10.82
C ILE A 173 -10.44 8.14 9.62
N HIS A 174 -10.83 7.21 8.73
CA HIS A 174 -10.00 6.84 7.58
C HIS A 174 -9.77 8.02 6.63
N ARG A 175 -10.83 8.78 6.31
CA ARG A 175 -10.70 9.95 5.44
C ARG A 175 -9.88 11.06 6.09
N SER A 176 -10.06 11.31 7.38
CA SER A 176 -9.26 12.30 8.10
C SER A 176 -7.78 11.95 8.11
N ILE A 177 -7.43 10.68 8.35
CA ILE A 177 -6.04 10.19 8.29
C ILE A 177 -5.45 10.44 6.90
N HIS A 178 -6.16 10.04 5.84
CA HIS A 178 -5.70 10.22 4.48
C HIS A 178 -5.43 11.69 4.14
N GLU A 179 -6.39 12.58 4.42
CA GLU A 179 -6.28 14.00 4.10
C GLU A 179 -5.19 14.71 4.91
N VAL A 180 -5.07 14.42 6.22
CA VAL A 180 -4.02 15.00 7.06
C VAL A 180 -2.64 14.55 6.58
N PHE A 181 -2.46 13.28 6.22
CA PHE A 181 -1.19 12.77 5.73
C PHE A 181 -0.79 13.38 4.39
N GLN A 182 -1.74 13.51 3.46
CA GLN A 182 -1.53 14.18 2.18
C GLN A 182 -1.17 15.66 2.38
N TYR A 183 -1.89 16.35 3.27
CA TYR A 183 -1.60 17.75 3.58
C TYR A 183 -0.20 17.92 4.14
N LEU A 184 0.20 17.12 5.12
CA LEU A 184 1.52 17.17 5.74
C LEU A 184 2.63 16.87 4.74
N TYR A 185 2.45 15.86 3.89
CA TYR A 185 3.42 15.54 2.87
C TYR A 185 3.59 16.66 1.85
N LYS A 186 2.48 17.22 1.37
CA LYS A 186 2.47 18.31 0.38
C LYS A 186 3.11 19.59 0.91
N ASN A 187 2.89 19.90 2.18
CA ASN A 187 3.36 21.14 2.83
C ASN A 187 4.54 20.91 3.79
N ARG A 188 5.29 19.83 3.63
CA ARG A 188 6.34 19.38 4.56
C ARG A 188 7.47 20.37 4.82
N HIS A 189 7.61 21.42 4.01
CA HIS A 189 8.61 22.48 4.17
C HIS A 189 8.08 23.71 4.91
N ASP A 190 6.74 23.85 5.00
CA ASP A 190 6.07 25.04 5.49
C ASP A 190 5.28 24.80 6.80
N VAL A 191 5.14 23.54 7.21
CA VAL A 191 4.29 23.14 8.35
C VAL A 191 5.10 22.36 9.38
N ASP A 192 4.87 22.63 10.66
CA ASP A 192 5.40 21.81 11.76
C ASP A 192 4.63 20.49 11.82
N GLU A 193 5.21 19.47 11.16
CA GLU A 193 4.67 18.11 11.08
C GLU A 193 4.35 17.51 12.46
N LYS A 194 5.25 17.71 13.43
CA LYS A 194 5.11 17.14 14.77
C LYS A 194 3.94 17.78 15.52
N ALA A 195 3.80 19.09 15.41
CA ALA A 195 2.71 19.82 16.04
C ALA A 195 1.36 19.39 15.45
N VAL A 196 1.25 19.30 14.12
CA VAL A 196 -0.01 18.88 13.46
C VAL A 196 -0.36 17.43 13.79
N LEU A 197 0.60 16.50 13.78
CA LEU A 197 0.35 15.09 14.14
C LEU A 197 -0.11 14.97 15.60
N LYS A 198 0.50 15.72 16.53
CA LYS A 198 0.11 15.72 17.94
C LYS A 198 -1.34 16.19 18.13
N GLU A 199 -1.73 17.29 17.49
CA GLU A 199 -3.13 17.77 17.54
C GLU A 199 -4.09 16.80 16.87
N PHE A 200 -3.69 16.18 15.77
CA PHE A 200 -4.50 15.19 15.08
C PHE A 200 -4.73 13.93 15.94
N VAL A 201 -3.69 13.39 16.59
CA VAL A 201 -3.81 12.28 17.54
C VAL A 201 -4.75 12.67 18.69
N THR A 202 -4.55 13.86 19.29
CA THR A 202 -5.40 14.37 20.36
C THR A 202 -6.87 14.49 19.93
N MET A 203 -7.11 14.97 18.71
CA MET A 203 -8.45 15.06 18.14
C MET A 203 -9.11 13.67 18.00
N LEU A 204 -8.38 12.69 17.46
CA LEU A 204 -8.91 11.33 17.34
C LEU A 204 -9.20 10.69 18.69
N GLN A 205 -8.29 10.82 19.66
CA GLN A 205 -8.51 10.32 21.03
C GLN A 205 -9.78 10.90 21.66
N LYS A 206 -10.00 12.22 21.56
CA LYS A 206 -11.22 12.88 22.05
C LYS A 206 -12.48 12.53 21.28
N TYR A 207 -12.34 12.25 19.97
CA TYR A 207 -13.48 11.86 19.15
C TYR A 207 -14.03 10.48 19.50
N VAL A 208 -13.15 9.57 19.87
CA VAL A 208 -13.55 8.18 20.16
C VAL A 208 -13.91 7.96 21.64
N SER A 209 -13.36 8.77 22.57
CA SER A 209 -13.67 8.73 24.00
C SER A 209 -15.04 9.33 24.28
#